data_35fbf7cd85b7df3aed59ad165834c1af
#
_entry.id   35fbf7cd85b7df3aed59ad165834c1af
#
_cell.length_a   1.000
_cell.length_b   1.000
_cell.length_c   1.000
_cell.angle_alpha   90.00
_cell.angle_beta   90.00
_cell.angle_gamma   90.00
#
_symmetry.space_group_name_H-M   'P 1'
#
loop_
_entity.id
_entity.type
_entity.pdbx_description
1 polymer ?
#
loop_
_entity_poly.entity_id
_entity_poly.type
_entity_poly.pdbx_seq_one_letter_code
_entity_poly.pdbx_strand_id
1 'polypeptide(L)'
;MRIMVDTNVIMDILQRREPFFTDSYQAVHSIIKEDGECMLSASAATDIFYMLRKALQSPQQARERLAQLAQLVTFADVAGLDIHTALSRPMSDFEDAVVDAVAERNELDYILTRNKKDFAGSVIPAVTPTEFLAL
;
A
#
# COMPACT_ATOMS: atom_id res chain seq x y z
N MET A 1 -12.39 -1.35 9.41
CA MET A 1 -11.52 -0.27 8.91
C MET A 1 -11.00 -0.63 7.54
N ARG A 2 -10.98 0.31 6.63
CA ARG A 2 -10.53 0.09 5.24
C ARG A 2 -9.31 0.96 4.96
N ILE A 3 -8.21 0.34 4.60
CA ILE A 3 -6.88 0.97 4.58
C ILE A 3 -6.23 0.76 3.21
N MET A 4 -5.67 1.83 2.65
CA MET A 4 -4.75 1.72 1.51
C MET A 4 -3.35 1.43 2.06
N VAL A 5 -2.73 0.36 1.59
CA VAL A 5 -1.37 -0.01 2.03
C VAL A 5 -0.38 0.40 0.96
N ASP A 6 0.62 1.19 1.35
CA ASP A 6 1.68 1.61 0.44
C ASP A 6 2.66 0.45 0.16
N THR A 7 3.26 0.49 -1.02
CA THR A 7 4.17 -0.56 -1.50
C THR A 7 5.30 -0.85 -0.50
N ASN A 8 5.87 0.18 0.14
CA ASN A 8 6.98 -0.03 1.09
C ASN A 8 6.57 -0.90 2.28
N VAL A 9 5.35 -0.76 2.78
CA VAL A 9 4.84 -1.58 3.88
C VAL A 9 4.68 -3.04 3.45
N ILE A 10 4.13 -3.26 2.26
CA ILE A 10 3.98 -4.61 1.71
C ILE A 10 5.34 -5.27 1.51
N MET A 11 6.31 -4.54 0.96
CA MET A 11 7.65 -5.10 0.73
C MET A 11 8.38 -5.38 2.04
N ASP A 12 8.16 -4.56 3.08
CA ASP A 12 8.69 -4.84 4.42
C ASP A 12 8.22 -6.20 4.93
N ILE A 13 6.95 -6.53 4.66
CA ILE A 13 6.36 -7.81 5.08
C ILE A 13 6.89 -8.95 4.21
N LEU A 14 6.83 -8.81 2.89
CA LEU A 14 7.19 -9.87 1.96
C LEU A 14 8.68 -10.22 2.01
N GLN A 15 9.53 -9.24 2.24
CA GLN A 15 11.00 -9.42 2.29
C GLN A 15 11.55 -9.40 3.72
N ARG A 16 10.70 -9.36 4.72
CA ARG A 16 11.07 -9.32 6.14
C ARG A 16 12.15 -8.27 6.44
N ARG A 17 11.93 -7.04 5.97
CA ARG A 17 12.89 -5.95 6.12
C ARG A 17 12.93 -5.44 7.56
N GLU A 18 14.07 -5.61 8.22
CA GLU A 18 14.28 -5.03 9.55
C GLU A 18 14.74 -3.58 9.45
N PRO A 19 14.38 -2.72 10.40
CA PRO A 19 13.57 -2.98 11.60
C PRO A 19 12.05 -2.85 11.38
N PHE A 20 11.58 -2.74 10.15
CA PHE A 20 10.21 -2.38 9.81
C PHE A 20 9.23 -3.54 9.83
N PHE A 21 9.73 -4.77 9.68
CA PHE A 21 8.89 -5.96 9.47
C PHE A 21 7.84 -6.14 10.56
N THR A 22 8.22 -6.06 11.81
CA THR A 22 7.32 -6.38 12.94
C THR A 22 6.11 -5.47 12.96
N ASP A 23 6.31 -4.15 12.92
CA ASP A 23 5.21 -3.20 12.98
C ASP A 23 4.35 -3.25 11.71
N SER A 24 4.98 -3.37 10.53
CA SER A 24 4.25 -3.49 9.27
C SER A 24 3.39 -4.75 9.25
N TYR A 25 3.94 -5.88 9.66
CA TYR A 25 3.20 -7.13 9.73
C TYR A 25 2.05 -7.05 10.71
N GLN A 26 2.30 -6.56 11.93
CA GLN A 26 1.28 -6.47 12.96
C GLN A 26 0.14 -5.53 12.57
N ALA A 27 0.46 -4.41 11.94
CA ALA A 27 -0.55 -3.46 11.48
C ALA A 27 -1.49 -4.10 10.44
N VAL A 28 -0.94 -4.71 9.41
CA VAL A 28 -1.74 -5.36 8.34
C VAL A 28 -2.50 -6.56 8.92
N HIS A 29 -1.84 -7.38 9.72
CA HIS A 29 -2.48 -8.54 10.34
C HIS A 29 -3.67 -8.15 11.22
N SER A 30 -3.52 -7.09 12.02
CA SER A 30 -4.61 -6.64 12.89
C SER A 30 -5.82 -6.13 12.10
N ILE A 31 -5.59 -5.45 10.98
CA ILE A 31 -6.67 -4.98 10.11
C ILE A 31 -7.47 -6.17 9.58
N ILE A 32 -6.77 -7.17 9.05
CA ILE A 32 -7.41 -8.36 8.46
C ILE A 32 -8.12 -9.18 9.53
N LYS A 33 -7.49 -9.36 10.69
CA LYS A 33 -8.05 -10.13 11.80
C LYS A 33 -9.34 -9.52 12.33
N GLU A 34 -9.47 -8.19 12.28
CA GLU A 34 -10.65 -7.47 12.75
C GLU A 34 -11.67 -7.21 11.63
N ASP A 35 -11.64 -8.03 10.57
CA ASP A 35 -12.55 -7.96 9.42
C ASP A 35 -12.45 -6.62 8.66
N GLY A 36 -11.31 -5.94 8.76
CA GLY A 36 -11.01 -4.79 7.94
C GLY A 36 -10.53 -5.19 6.56
N GLU A 37 -10.38 -4.20 5.69
CA GLU A 37 -9.91 -4.41 4.32
C GLU A 37 -8.61 -3.67 4.08
N CYS A 38 -7.60 -4.40 3.59
CA CYS A 38 -6.37 -3.83 3.07
C CYS A 38 -6.46 -3.78 1.56
N MET A 39 -6.29 -2.59 0.99
CA MET A 39 -6.28 -2.39 -0.45
C MET A 39 -4.90 -1.95 -0.92
N LEU A 40 -4.55 -2.39 -2.12
CA LEU A 40 -3.39 -1.90 -2.86
C LEU A 40 -3.88 -1.31 -4.17
N SER A 41 -3.24 -0.23 -4.60
CA SER A 41 -3.46 0.24 -5.95
C SER A 41 -3.04 -0.84 -6.94
N ALA A 42 -3.85 -1.12 -7.96
CA ALA A 42 -3.54 -2.12 -8.97
C ALA A 42 -2.21 -1.83 -9.67
N SER A 43 -1.85 -0.56 -9.81
CA SER A 43 -0.56 -0.15 -10.38
C SER A 43 0.63 -0.60 -9.54
N ALA A 44 0.46 -0.80 -8.23
CA ALA A 44 1.52 -1.26 -7.36
C ALA A 44 1.88 -2.74 -7.59
N ALA A 45 0.96 -3.53 -8.15
CA ALA A 45 1.18 -4.97 -8.34
C ALA A 45 2.38 -5.27 -9.24
N THR A 46 2.55 -4.50 -10.32
CA THR A 46 3.70 -4.68 -11.23
C THR A 46 5.00 -4.30 -10.56
N ASP A 47 5.02 -3.24 -9.76
CA ASP A 47 6.20 -2.82 -9.02
C ASP A 47 6.60 -3.87 -7.98
N ILE A 48 5.62 -4.41 -7.25
CA ILE A 48 5.85 -5.49 -6.29
C ILE A 48 6.41 -6.72 -7.00
N PHE A 49 5.84 -7.08 -8.14
CA PHE A 49 6.32 -8.22 -8.91
C PHE A 49 7.80 -8.06 -9.31
N TYR A 50 8.16 -6.90 -9.84
CA TYR A 50 9.53 -6.66 -10.27
C TYR A 50 10.53 -6.66 -9.11
N MET A 51 10.14 -6.09 -7.97
CA MET A 51 10.98 -6.14 -6.77
C MET A 51 11.16 -7.56 -6.25
N LEU A 52 10.08 -8.35 -6.22
CA LEU A 52 10.14 -9.76 -5.82
C LEU A 52 10.99 -10.59 -6.79
N ARG A 53 10.81 -10.39 -8.09
CA ARG A 53 11.58 -11.08 -9.11
C ARG A 53 13.08 -10.84 -8.94
N LYS A 54 13.45 -9.59 -8.69
CA LYS A 54 14.85 -9.22 -8.48
C LYS A 54 15.41 -9.86 -7.22
N ALA A 55 14.65 -9.84 -6.12
CA ALA A 55 15.09 -10.39 -4.84
C ALA A 55 15.19 -11.92 -4.89
N LEU A 56 14.19 -12.59 -5.47
CA LEU A 56 14.10 -14.06 -5.51
C LEU A 56 14.82 -14.67 -6.71
N GLN A 57 15.19 -13.85 -7.70
CA GLN A 57 15.82 -14.28 -8.96
C GLN A 57 15.01 -15.37 -9.68
N SER A 58 13.68 -15.29 -9.56
CA SER A 58 12.77 -16.27 -10.15
C SER A 58 11.42 -15.62 -10.43
N PRO A 59 11.01 -15.52 -11.72
CA PRO A 59 9.68 -15.03 -12.06
C PRO A 59 8.56 -15.91 -11.48
N GLN A 60 8.79 -17.23 -11.43
CA GLN A 60 7.79 -18.14 -10.88
C GLN A 60 7.57 -17.90 -9.39
N GLN A 61 8.63 -17.79 -8.59
CA GLN A 61 8.52 -17.51 -7.17
C GLN A 61 7.88 -16.15 -6.92
N ALA A 62 8.21 -15.15 -7.74
CA ALA A 62 7.61 -13.83 -7.62
C ALA A 62 6.09 -13.89 -7.85
N ARG A 63 5.63 -14.65 -8.87
CA ARG A 63 4.21 -14.86 -9.12
C ARG A 63 3.52 -15.57 -7.97
N GLU A 64 4.15 -16.57 -7.39
CA GLU A 64 3.60 -17.31 -6.25
C GLU A 64 3.41 -16.39 -5.05
N ARG A 65 4.39 -15.54 -4.75
CA ARG A 65 4.30 -14.57 -3.65
C ARG A 65 3.20 -13.54 -3.89
N LEU A 66 3.12 -13.03 -5.13
CA LEU A 66 2.07 -12.09 -5.49
C LEU A 66 0.68 -12.73 -5.40
N ALA A 67 0.55 -14.00 -5.82
CA ALA A 67 -0.70 -14.73 -5.71
C ALA A 67 -1.14 -14.92 -4.25
N GLN A 68 -0.19 -15.19 -3.35
CA GLN A 68 -0.47 -15.28 -1.92
C GLN A 68 -0.95 -13.93 -1.38
N LEU A 69 -0.29 -12.85 -1.77
CA LEU A 69 -0.70 -11.50 -1.39
C LEU A 69 -2.12 -11.18 -1.87
N ALA A 70 -2.45 -11.58 -3.09
CA ALA A 70 -3.76 -11.34 -3.69
C ALA A 70 -4.91 -12.01 -2.92
N GLN A 71 -4.63 -12.99 -2.08
CA GLN A 71 -5.63 -13.61 -1.21
C GLN A 71 -5.90 -12.77 0.05
N LEU A 72 -4.98 -11.90 0.42
CA LEU A 72 -5.05 -11.11 1.66
C LEU A 72 -5.47 -9.67 1.43
N VAL A 73 -5.21 -9.13 0.25
CA VAL A 73 -5.51 -7.72 -0.08
C VAL A 73 -6.43 -7.65 -1.29
N THR A 74 -7.12 -6.52 -1.41
CA THR A 74 -7.92 -6.20 -2.60
C THR A 74 -7.13 -5.23 -3.46
N PHE A 75 -6.99 -5.52 -4.75
CA PHE A 75 -6.40 -4.56 -5.68
C PHE A 75 -7.44 -3.56 -6.13
N ALA A 76 -7.19 -2.28 -5.85
CA ALA A 76 -8.08 -1.20 -6.24
C ALA A 76 -7.75 -0.75 -7.66
N ASP A 77 -8.76 -0.63 -8.50
CA ASP A 77 -8.60 -0.13 -9.86
C ASP A 77 -8.02 1.29 -9.86
N VAL A 78 -7.16 1.56 -10.84
CA VAL A 78 -6.72 2.92 -11.15
C VAL A 78 -7.44 3.36 -12.42
N ALA A 79 -8.34 4.32 -12.28
CA ALA A 79 -9.13 4.84 -13.40
C ALA A 79 -8.50 6.11 -13.96
N GLY A 80 -8.88 6.45 -15.19
CA GLY A 80 -8.44 7.72 -15.80
C GLY A 80 -8.79 8.92 -14.93
N LEU A 81 -9.93 8.89 -14.26
CA LEU A 81 -10.33 9.95 -13.33
C LEU A 81 -9.31 10.13 -12.19
N ASP A 82 -8.73 9.05 -11.69
CA ASP A 82 -7.73 9.13 -10.63
C ASP A 82 -6.48 9.88 -11.08
N ILE A 83 -6.10 9.70 -12.35
CA ILE A 83 -4.97 10.43 -12.94
C ILE A 83 -5.27 11.92 -12.98
N HIS A 84 -6.46 12.30 -13.45
CA HIS A 84 -6.85 13.71 -13.48
C HIS A 84 -6.92 14.32 -12.09
N THR A 85 -7.47 13.61 -11.12
CA THR A 85 -7.51 14.03 -9.73
C THR A 85 -6.11 14.24 -9.17
N ALA A 86 -5.21 13.28 -9.42
CA ALA A 86 -3.83 13.33 -8.95
C ALA A 86 -3.07 14.54 -9.48
N LEU A 87 -3.31 14.93 -10.74
CA LEU A 87 -2.67 16.09 -11.35
C LEU A 87 -2.98 17.41 -10.64
N SER A 88 -4.10 17.48 -9.91
CA SER A 88 -4.49 18.66 -9.13
C SER A 88 -4.09 18.59 -7.66
N ARG A 89 -3.54 17.49 -7.19
CA ARG A 89 -3.13 17.34 -5.79
C ARG A 89 -1.88 18.16 -5.48
N PRO A 90 -1.81 18.83 -4.30
CA PRO A 90 -0.63 19.58 -3.90
C PRO A 90 0.42 18.64 -3.27
N MET A 91 0.67 17.50 -3.88
CA MET A 91 1.63 16.51 -3.42
C MET A 91 2.84 16.51 -4.35
N SER A 92 4.04 16.34 -3.78
CA SER A 92 5.28 16.41 -4.54
C SER A 92 5.51 15.21 -5.44
N ASP A 93 5.02 14.03 -5.04
CA ASP A 93 5.18 12.79 -5.80
C ASP A 93 3.87 12.44 -6.50
N PHE A 94 3.92 12.32 -7.84
CA PHE A 94 2.72 12.05 -8.63
C PHE A 94 2.16 10.65 -8.36
N GLU A 95 3.04 9.65 -8.21
CA GLU A 95 2.60 8.29 -7.94
C GLU A 95 1.85 8.21 -6.61
N ASP A 96 2.35 8.88 -5.57
CA ASP A 96 1.67 8.95 -4.29
C ASP A 96 0.35 9.73 -4.38
N ALA A 97 0.30 10.76 -5.25
CA ALA A 97 -0.94 11.48 -5.50
C ALA A 97 -2.00 10.58 -6.16
N VAL A 98 -1.59 9.66 -7.03
CA VAL A 98 -2.50 8.66 -7.62
C VAL A 98 -3.02 7.72 -6.54
N VAL A 99 -2.15 7.26 -5.65
CA VAL A 99 -2.55 6.40 -4.52
C VAL A 99 -3.59 7.10 -3.65
N ASP A 100 -3.37 8.37 -3.34
CA ASP A 100 -4.32 9.18 -2.56
C ASP A 100 -5.66 9.33 -3.28
N ALA A 101 -5.64 9.61 -4.59
CA ALA A 101 -6.87 9.74 -5.38
C ALA A 101 -7.68 8.44 -5.39
N VAL A 102 -7.01 7.30 -5.55
CA VAL A 102 -7.65 5.98 -5.50
C VAL A 102 -8.23 5.72 -4.11
N ALA A 103 -7.49 6.07 -3.06
CA ALA A 103 -7.94 5.90 -1.69
C ALA A 103 -9.17 6.77 -1.39
N GLU A 104 -9.19 8.01 -1.86
CA GLU A 104 -10.34 8.89 -1.70
C GLU A 104 -11.58 8.34 -2.42
N ARG A 105 -11.42 7.91 -3.68
CA ARG A 105 -12.53 7.38 -4.47
C ARG A 105 -13.14 6.13 -3.83
N ASN A 106 -12.33 5.32 -3.16
CA ASN A 106 -12.77 4.13 -2.44
C ASN A 106 -13.21 4.42 -1.01
N GLU A 107 -13.18 5.67 -0.58
CA GLU A 107 -13.59 6.09 0.76
C GLU A 107 -12.83 5.34 1.87
N LEU A 108 -11.51 5.23 1.70
CA LEU A 108 -10.67 4.55 2.67
C LEU A 108 -10.37 5.46 3.87
N ASP A 109 -10.09 4.84 5.01
CA ASP A 109 -9.89 5.56 6.27
C ASP A 109 -8.49 6.15 6.39
N TYR A 110 -7.47 5.39 5.97
CA TYR A 110 -6.07 5.80 6.08
C TYR A 110 -5.24 5.27 4.93
N ILE A 111 -4.09 5.90 4.72
CA ILE A 111 -3.00 5.36 3.92
C ILE A 111 -1.92 4.90 4.91
N LEU A 112 -1.58 3.62 4.88
CA LEU A 112 -0.55 3.04 5.72
C LEU A 112 0.78 3.08 4.98
N THR A 113 1.73 3.89 5.45
CA THR A 113 3.00 4.12 4.78
C THR A 113 4.12 4.41 5.78
N ARG A 114 5.36 4.04 5.43
CA ARG A 114 6.54 4.47 6.20
C ARG A 114 6.97 5.89 5.87
N ASN A 115 6.60 6.39 4.69
CA ASN A 115 7.01 7.71 4.19
C ASN A 115 5.87 8.71 4.31
N LYS A 116 5.41 8.93 5.52
CA LYS A 116 4.28 9.80 5.81
C LYS A 116 4.44 11.21 5.21
N LYS A 117 5.65 11.73 5.20
CA LYS A 117 5.93 13.07 4.66
C LYS A 117 5.64 13.17 3.15
N ASP A 118 5.76 12.07 2.41
CA ASP A 118 5.49 12.05 0.97
C ASP A 118 3.98 12.19 0.69
N PHE A 119 3.16 11.98 1.71
CA PHE A 119 1.71 12.16 1.64
C PHE A 119 1.26 13.48 2.25
N ALA A 120 2.17 14.42 2.49
CA ALA A 120 1.80 15.77 2.88
C ALA A 120 0.91 16.37 1.79
N GLY A 121 -0.25 16.89 2.16
CA GLY A 121 -1.24 17.39 1.20
C GLY A 121 -2.23 16.34 0.70
N SER A 122 -2.14 15.09 1.15
CA SER A 122 -3.12 14.05 0.78
C SER A 122 -4.49 14.35 1.41
N VAL A 123 -5.55 13.90 0.72
CA VAL A 123 -6.92 14.00 1.24
C VAL A 123 -7.15 12.94 2.30
N ILE A 124 -6.69 11.71 2.05
CA ILE A 124 -6.77 10.64 3.02
C ILE A 124 -5.57 10.73 3.97
N PRO A 125 -5.79 10.71 5.29
CA PRO A 125 -4.67 10.85 6.23
C PRO A 125 -3.72 9.65 6.16
N ALA A 126 -2.42 9.93 6.18
CA ALA A 126 -1.39 8.92 6.20
C ALA A 126 -0.94 8.63 7.63
N VAL A 127 -0.71 7.35 7.94
CA VAL A 127 -0.20 6.89 9.22
C VAL A 127 0.91 5.87 8.98
N THR A 128 1.90 5.86 9.86
CA THR A 128 2.91 4.80 9.83
C THR A 128 2.38 3.54 10.51
N PRO A 129 2.97 2.36 10.23
CA PRO A 129 2.59 1.15 10.96
C PRO A 129 2.67 1.31 12.47
N THR A 130 3.72 1.94 12.97
CA THR A 130 3.88 2.19 14.41
C THR A 130 2.78 3.09 14.96
N GLU A 131 2.45 4.17 14.25
CA GLU A 131 1.35 5.06 14.64
C GLU A 131 0.01 4.36 14.60
N PHE A 132 -0.22 3.54 13.58
CA PHE A 132 -1.45 2.78 13.45
C PHE A 132 -1.67 1.85 14.63
N LEU A 133 -0.63 1.16 15.07
CA LEU A 133 -0.72 0.24 16.22
C LEU A 133 -1.00 0.97 17.53
N ALA A 134 -0.75 2.26 17.60
CA ALA A 134 -1.00 3.09 18.77
C ALA A 134 -2.38 3.77 18.77
N LEU A 135 -3.15 3.60 17.70
CA LEU A 135 -4.51 4.17 17.62
C LEU A 135 -5.51 3.54 18.59
#